data_80034fc4fb1bb0bc54d28379d1efad9d
#
_entry.id   80034fc4fb1bb0bc54d28379d1efad9d
#
_cell.length_a   1.000
_cell.length_b   1.000
_cell.length_c   1.000
_cell.angle_alpha   90.00
_cell.angle_beta   90.00
_cell.angle_gamma   90.00
#
_symmetry.space_group_name_H-M   'P 1'
#
loop_
_entity.id
_entity.type
_entity.pdbx_description
1 polymer ?
#
loop_
_entity_poly.entity_id
_entity_poly.type
_entity_poly.pdbx_seq_one_letter_code
_entity_poly.pdbx_strand_id
1 'polypeptide(L)'
;MKVCYTGGAVKDCGSYYSVATNAVELRIWFLTDDILRIRAGFDGDWDEASYSLTMTAWESRTDALMQGCRKRVEPAAAVLTDGEKQAVIQGERLKVVIEKEPFRIMVYDKDGSLLHADIPDLAYREDSNRRRIHASQIEADDCFYGFGEKSGEINKAEKYMNMAPGDAMGYNAKETDSLYKHIPFYIRLNRGTKQAVGYFYHNTAECDFNMGREKRNYWHRYSSYRTDAGDIDLFLIAGPSIREIIERYTDLTGKSVMLPKAALGYLGSSMYYPELPENSDDAVLDFIDTTREEGIPADGFQ
;
A
#
# COMPACT_ATOMS: atom_id res chain seq x y z
N MET A 1 -24.61 -5.59 1.15
CA MET A 1 -23.46 -5.60 2.07
C MET A 1 -22.93 -7.02 2.15
N LYS A 2 -21.64 -7.24 1.92
CA LYS A 2 -20.97 -8.54 2.10
C LYS A 2 -20.06 -8.43 3.32
N VAL A 3 -19.97 -9.47 4.15
CA VAL A 3 -19.07 -9.53 5.30
C VAL A 3 -18.53 -10.95 5.41
N CYS A 4 -17.22 -11.09 5.53
CA CYS A 4 -16.60 -12.41 5.74
C CYS A 4 -16.67 -12.81 7.21
N TYR A 5 -17.61 -13.65 7.55
CA TYR A 5 -17.77 -14.20 8.91
C TYR A 5 -17.19 -15.61 9.07
N THR A 6 -17.28 -16.41 8.00
CA THR A 6 -16.85 -17.80 8.03
C THR A 6 -15.95 -18.11 6.84
N GLY A 7 -14.93 -18.92 7.07
CA GLY A 7 -14.04 -19.46 6.05
C GLY A 7 -14.16 -20.96 5.91
N GLY A 8 -14.06 -21.46 4.69
CA GLY A 8 -14.02 -22.88 4.37
C GLY A 8 -12.61 -23.48 4.50
N ALA A 9 -12.44 -24.64 3.87
CA ALA A 9 -11.15 -25.29 3.76
C ALA A 9 -10.17 -24.42 2.95
N VAL A 10 -8.92 -24.40 3.38
CA VAL A 10 -7.84 -23.74 2.64
C VAL A 10 -7.27 -24.73 1.63
N LYS A 11 -7.08 -24.29 0.40
CA LYS A 11 -6.55 -25.11 -0.70
C LYS A 11 -5.17 -24.60 -1.10
N ASP A 12 -4.24 -25.51 -1.26
CA ASP A 12 -2.97 -25.23 -1.93
C ASP A 12 -3.22 -25.31 -3.46
N CYS A 13 -2.95 -24.19 -4.15
CA CYS A 13 -3.09 -24.04 -5.60
C CYS A 13 -1.72 -23.97 -6.31
N GLY A 14 -0.64 -24.36 -5.65
CA GLY A 14 0.74 -24.35 -6.14
C GLY A 14 1.41 -23.00 -5.92
N SER A 15 1.03 -21.97 -6.63
CA SER A 15 1.63 -20.63 -6.49
C SER A 15 0.97 -19.76 -5.43
N TYR A 16 -0.19 -20.14 -4.90
CA TYR A 16 -0.93 -19.43 -3.87
C TYR A 16 -1.83 -20.37 -3.08
N TYR A 17 -2.33 -19.90 -1.95
CA TYR A 17 -3.34 -20.57 -1.14
C TYR A 17 -4.68 -19.85 -1.29
N SER A 18 -5.77 -20.61 -1.46
CA SER A 18 -7.12 -20.07 -1.62
C SER A 18 -7.99 -20.46 -0.45
N VAL A 19 -8.79 -19.53 0.05
CA VAL A 19 -9.84 -19.76 1.03
C VAL A 19 -11.13 -19.09 0.57
N ALA A 20 -12.19 -19.90 0.39
CA ALA A 20 -13.52 -19.37 0.14
C ALA A 20 -14.17 -19.00 1.48
N THR A 21 -14.69 -17.78 1.58
CA THR A 21 -15.52 -17.36 2.72
C THR A 21 -16.99 -17.37 2.32
N ASN A 22 -17.88 -17.09 3.28
CA ASN A 22 -19.30 -16.89 3.00
C ASN A 22 -19.61 -15.70 2.07
N ALA A 23 -18.63 -14.83 1.79
CA ALA A 23 -18.82 -13.60 1.00
C ALA A 23 -17.94 -13.50 -0.23
N VAL A 24 -16.64 -13.78 -0.11
CA VAL A 24 -15.64 -13.66 -1.18
C VAL A 24 -14.59 -14.76 -1.08
N GLU A 25 -13.83 -14.99 -2.15
CA GLU A 25 -12.61 -15.79 -2.11
C GLU A 25 -11.43 -14.90 -1.73
N LEU A 26 -10.55 -15.41 -0.87
CA LEU A 26 -9.23 -14.80 -0.61
C LEU A 26 -8.13 -15.69 -1.18
N ARG A 27 -7.10 -15.04 -1.71
CA ARG A 27 -5.87 -15.70 -2.18
C ARG A 27 -4.68 -15.13 -1.44
N ILE A 28 -3.75 -16.01 -1.05
CA ILE A 28 -2.58 -15.68 -0.25
C ILE A 28 -1.35 -16.20 -0.96
N TRP A 29 -0.39 -15.31 -1.25
CA TRP A 29 0.90 -15.64 -1.83
C TRP A 29 2.02 -15.36 -0.84
N PHE A 30 2.93 -16.27 -0.70
CA PHE A 30 4.26 -16.01 -0.14
C PHE A 30 5.15 -15.55 -1.29
N LEU A 31 5.07 -14.27 -1.66
CA LEU A 31 5.80 -13.74 -2.82
C LEU A 31 7.32 -13.88 -2.64
N THR A 32 7.79 -13.64 -1.41
CA THR A 32 9.13 -13.95 -0.92
C THR A 32 9.01 -14.43 0.54
N ASP A 33 10.12 -14.79 1.19
CA ASP A 33 10.11 -15.14 2.62
C ASP A 33 9.64 -13.99 3.53
N ASP A 34 9.72 -12.75 3.05
CA ASP A 34 9.41 -11.54 3.81
C ASP A 34 8.20 -10.74 3.26
N ILE A 35 7.64 -11.13 2.12
CA ILE A 35 6.52 -10.43 1.48
C ILE A 35 5.36 -11.39 1.27
N LEU A 36 4.26 -11.11 1.96
CA LEU A 36 2.97 -11.76 1.73
C LEU A 36 2.07 -10.87 0.90
N ARG A 37 1.29 -11.46 0.01
CA ARG A 37 0.14 -10.81 -0.63
C ARG A 37 -1.13 -11.51 -0.18
N ILE A 38 -2.11 -10.74 0.25
CA ILE A 38 -3.46 -11.20 0.60
C ILE A 38 -4.44 -10.42 -0.29
N ARG A 39 -5.13 -11.11 -1.18
CA ARG A 39 -6.11 -10.50 -2.07
C ARG A 39 -7.50 -11.08 -1.82
N ALA A 40 -8.47 -10.23 -1.50
CA ALA A 40 -9.88 -10.57 -1.36
C ALA A 40 -10.63 -10.10 -2.59
N GLY A 41 -11.15 -11.05 -3.38
CA GLY A 41 -11.80 -10.82 -4.66
C GLY A 41 -13.28 -10.49 -4.51
N PHE A 42 -13.63 -9.22 -4.54
CA PHE A 42 -15.02 -8.75 -4.40
C PHE A 42 -15.78 -8.75 -5.71
N ASP A 43 -15.10 -8.48 -6.82
CA ASP A 43 -15.70 -8.36 -8.14
C ASP A 43 -15.66 -9.69 -8.92
N GLY A 44 -14.92 -10.69 -8.41
CA GLY A 44 -14.73 -11.99 -9.07
C GLY A 44 -13.82 -11.93 -10.30
N ASP A 45 -13.25 -10.77 -10.59
CA ASP A 45 -12.24 -10.56 -11.60
C ASP A 45 -10.86 -10.60 -10.95
N TRP A 46 -10.04 -11.56 -11.38
CA TRP A 46 -8.68 -11.74 -10.90
C TRP A 46 -7.65 -11.12 -11.85
N ASP A 47 -8.00 -10.02 -12.54
CA ASP A 47 -7.07 -9.28 -13.38
C ASP A 47 -5.85 -8.82 -12.54
N GLU A 48 -4.67 -9.16 -13.05
CA GLU A 48 -3.39 -8.86 -12.42
C GLU A 48 -2.67 -7.67 -13.11
N ALA A 49 -3.42 -6.84 -13.84
CA ALA A 49 -2.85 -5.65 -14.49
C ALA A 49 -2.28 -4.68 -13.46
N SER A 50 -1.00 -4.33 -13.63
CA SER A 50 -0.31 -3.39 -12.77
C SER A 50 0.81 -2.68 -13.51
N TYR A 51 0.93 -1.38 -13.31
CA TYR A 51 2.09 -0.57 -13.73
C TYR A 51 3.04 -0.26 -12.58
N SER A 52 2.65 -0.55 -11.34
CA SER A 52 3.44 -0.24 -10.14
C SER A 52 4.22 -1.43 -9.58
N LEU A 53 3.92 -2.67 -9.99
CA LEU A 53 4.65 -3.85 -9.53
C LEU A 53 5.75 -4.21 -10.53
N THR A 54 6.99 -4.24 -10.07
CA THR A 54 8.14 -4.72 -10.83
C THR A 54 8.53 -6.16 -10.45
N MET A 55 8.00 -6.67 -9.36
CA MET A 55 8.18 -8.06 -8.92
C MET A 55 6.83 -8.76 -8.83
N THR A 56 6.65 -9.88 -9.54
CA THR A 56 5.41 -10.67 -9.54
C THR A 56 5.70 -12.16 -9.60
N ALA A 57 4.80 -12.98 -9.05
CA ALA A 57 4.82 -14.45 -9.19
C ALA A 57 3.71 -14.94 -10.16
N TRP A 58 3.01 -14.06 -10.80
CA TRP A 58 1.87 -14.32 -11.70
C TRP A 58 2.04 -13.56 -13.01
N GLU A 59 1.37 -14.03 -14.05
CA GLU A 59 1.29 -13.37 -15.34
C GLU A 59 0.27 -12.23 -15.34
N SER A 60 0.52 -11.20 -16.13
CA SER A 60 -0.33 -10.04 -16.27
C SER A 60 -0.39 -9.58 -17.73
N ARG A 61 -1.56 -9.10 -18.16
CA ARG A 61 -1.73 -8.47 -19.47
C ARG A 61 -0.85 -7.24 -19.70
N THR A 62 -0.30 -6.66 -18.64
CA THR A 62 0.64 -5.53 -18.71
C THR A 62 2.10 -5.97 -18.82
N ASP A 63 2.42 -7.27 -18.79
CA ASP A 63 3.80 -7.76 -18.83
C ASP A 63 4.54 -7.30 -20.09
N ALA A 64 3.87 -7.29 -21.23
CA ALA A 64 4.45 -6.82 -22.50
C ALA A 64 4.82 -5.34 -22.46
N LEU A 65 4.04 -4.50 -21.74
CA LEU A 65 4.31 -3.07 -21.58
C LEU A 65 5.41 -2.81 -20.54
N MET A 66 5.56 -3.72 -19.57
CA MET A 66 6.57 -3.66 -18.51
C MET A 66 7.84 -4.43 -18.86
N GLN A 67 8.05 -4.74 -20.14
CA GLN A 67 9.19 -5.51 -20.63
C GLN A 67 10.52 -4.88 -20.21
N GLY A 68 11.39 -5.68 -19.59
CA GLY A 68 12.67 -5.23 -19.04
C GLY A 68 12.58 -4.56 -17.65
N CYS A 69 11.40 -4.20 -17.18
CA CYS A 69 11.20 -3.63 -15.85
C CYS A 69 10.63 -4.65 -14.85
N ARG A 70 9.93 -5.68 -15.34
CA ARG A 70 9.28 -6.67 -14.48
C ARG A 70 10.13 -7.93 -14.30
N LYS A 71 10.33 -8.28 -13.02
CA LYS A 71 11.03 -9.50 -12.61
C LYS A 71 9.99 -10.54 -12.17
N ARG A 72 9.99 -11.71 -12.83
CA ARG A 72 9.24 -12.86 -12.38
C ARG A 72 10.01 -13.59 -11.29
N VAL A 73 9.34 -13.91 -10.18
CA VAL A 73 9.90 -14.67 -9.07
C VAL A 73 9.06 -15.92 -8.84
N GLU A 74 9.68 -16.98 -8.37
CA GLU A 74 8.98 -18.15 -7.84
C GLU A 74 8.48 -17.81 -6.42
N PRO A 75 7.22 -18.13 -6.07
CA PRO A 75 6.74 -17.98 -4.71
C PRO A 75 7.61 -18.74 -3.72
N ALA A 76 7.83 -18.14 -2.54
CA ALA A 76 8.55 -18.82 -1.48
C ALA A 76 7.77 -20.04 -1.00
N ALA A 77 8.49 -21.11 -0.68
CA ALA A 77 7.91 -22.36 -0.23
C ALA A 77 7.21 -22.18 1.11
N ALA A 78 6.01 -22.74 1.23
CA ALA A 78 5.29 -22.79 2.51
C ALA A 78 4.49 -24.09 2.59
N VAL A 79 4.14 -24.49 3.80
CA VAL A 79 3.46 -25.75 4.09
C VAL A 79 2.11 -25.46 4.73
N LEU A 80 1.04 -25.98 4.12
CA LEU A 80 -0.32 -25.87 4.61
C LEU A 80 -0.65 -27.01 5.58
N THR A 81 -1.21 -26.66 6.73
CA THR A 81 -1.93 -27.57 7.63
C THR A 81 -3.34 -27.02 7.81
N ASP A 82 -4.33 -27.69 7.21
CA ASP A 82 -5.73 -27.28 7.29
C ASP A 82 -6.47 -28.10 8.33
N GLY A 83 -6.90 -27.46 9.42
CA GLY A 83 -7.69 -28.03 10.49
C GLY A 83 -9.15 -27.58 10.44
N GLU A 84 -9.98 -28.14 11.30
CA GLU A 84 -11.41 -27.84 11.34
C GLU A 84 -11.70 -26.36 11.68
N LYS A 85 -11.05 -25.81 12.71
CA LYS A 85 -11.29 -24.44 13.20
C LYS A 85 -10.31 -23.42 12.65
N GLN A 86 -9.11 -23.86 12.29
CA GLN A 86 -8.07 -23.00 11.79
C GLN A 86 -7.20 -23.70 10.76
N ALA A 87 -6.62 -22.94 9.87
CA ALA A 87 -5.55 -23.37 8.98
C ALA A 87 -4.26 -22.61 9.30
N VAL A 88 -3.13 -23.26 9.09
CA VAL A 88 -1.79 -22.67 9.27
C VAL A 88 -1.02 -22.86 7.97
N ILE A 89 -0.44 -21.79 7.45
CA ILE A 89 0.49 -21.82 6.33
C ILE A 89 1.84 -21.37 6.86
N GLN A 90 2.80 -22.28 6.91
CA GLN A 90 4.12 -22.05 7.49
C GLN A 90 5.15 -21.88 6.38
N GLY A 91 5.63 -20.66 6.18
CA GLY A 91 6.82 -20.33 5.39
C GLY A 91 8.08 -20.33 6.24
N GLU A 92 9.22 -19.96 5.65
CA GLU A 92 10.52 -19.91 6.35
C GLU A 92 10.54 -18.78 7.41
N ARG A 93 10.09 -17.59 7.06
CA ARG A 93 10.13 -16.41 7.95
C ARG A 93 8.77 -15.92 8.40
N LEU A 94 7.73 -16.26 7.68
CA LEU A 94 6.38 -15.82 7.96
C LEU A 94 5.45 -17.03 8.17
N LYS A 95 4.54 -16.89 9.11
CA LYS A 95 3.49 -17.85 9.36
C LYS A 95 2.14 -17.14 9.27
N VAL A 96 1.23 -17.68 8.47
CA VAL A 96 -0.16 -17.23 8.37
C VAL A 96 -1.05 -18.20 9.13
N VAL A 97 -1.88 -17.66 10.01
CA VAL A 97 -2.92 -18.39 10.72
C VAL A 97 -4.27 -17.85 10.27
N ILE A 98 -5.13 -18.72 9.78
CA ILE A 98 -6.49 -18.39 9.33
C ILE A 98 -7.46 -19.03 10.32
N GLU A 99 -8.12 -18.23 11.14
CA GLU A 99 -9.26 -18.68 11.91
C GLU A 99 -10.50 -18.69 11.02
N LYS A 100 -11.27 -19.79 11.08
CA LYS A 100 -12.39 -20.00 10.16
C LYS A 100 -13.71 -19.41 10.68
N GLU A 101 -13.88 -19.33 11.98
CA GLU A 101 -15.07 -18.75 12.61
C GLU A 101 -14.74 -18.23 14.02
N PRO A 102 -14.82 -16.89 14.29
CA PRO A 102 -15.02 -15.84 13.29
C PRO A 102 -13.83 -15.76 12.34
N PHE A 103 -14.10 -15.49 11.06
CA PHE A 103 -13.06 -15.45 10.04
C PHE A 103 -12.07 -14.28 10.27
N ARG A 104 -10.79 -14.60 10.34
CA ARG A 104 -9.70 -13.61 10.35
C ARG A 104 -8.38 -14.23 9.95
N ILE A 105 -7.49 -13.40 9.45
CA ILE A 105 -6.10 -13.74 9.14
C ILE A 105 -5.18 -13.09 10.16
N MET A 106 -4.21 -13.86 10.64
CA MET A 106 -3.12 -13.38 11.49
C MET A 106 -1.79 -13.77 10.86
N VAL A 107 -0.82 -12.89 10.93
CA VAL A 107 0.52 -13.12 10.40
C VAL A 107 1.54 -12.95 11.53
N TYR A 108 2.43 -13.91 11.63
CA TYR A 108 3.50 -13.95 12.63
C TYR A 108 4.86 -14.01 11.92
N ASP A 109 5.88 -13.50 12.56
CA ASP A 109 7.26 -13.73 12.15
C ASP A 109 7.76 -15.13 12.61
N LYS A 110 8.99 -15.46 12.22
CA LYS A 110 9.64 -16.74 12.58
C LYS A 110 9.82 -16.93 14.10
N ASP A 111 9.87 -15.84 14.85
CA ASP A 111 10.07 -15.84 16.30
C ASP A 111 8.73 -15.87 17.06
N GLY A 112 7.61 -15.92 16.33
CA GLY A 112 6.26 -16.00 16.87
C GLY A 112 5.65 -14.65 17.26
N SER A 113 6.28 -13.54 16.90
CA SER A 113 5.74 -12.20 17.14
C SER A 113 4.63 -11.87 16.15
N LEU A 114 3.52 -11.32 16.63
CA LEU A 114 2.37 -10.97 15.80
C LEU A 114 2.68 -9.73 14.95
N LEU A 115 2.75 -9.92 13.62
CA LEU A 115 2.96 -8.85 12.65
C LEU A 115 1.67 -8.18 12.21
N HIS A 116 0.59 -8.93 12.08
CA HIS A 116 -0.70 -8.47 11.61
C HIS A 116 -1.81 -9.33 12.19
N ALA A 117 -2.94 -8.72 12.49
CA ALA A 117 -4.18 -9.42 12.79
C ALA A 117 -5.36 -8.64 12.23
N ASP A 118 -6.25 -9.33 11.56
CA ASP A 118 -7.55 -8.80 11.19
C ASP A 118 -8.43 -8.59 12.43
N ILE A 119 -9.37 -7.65 12.35
CA ILE A 119 -10.46 -7.54 13.33
C ILE A 119 -11.56 -8.50 12.92
N PRO A 120 -11.92 -9.48 13.78
CA PRO A 120 -13.05 -10.36 13.51
C PRO A 120 -14.31 -9.56 13.17
N ASP A 121 -15.13 -10.05 12.24
CA ASP A 121 -16.37 -9.44 11.76
C ASP A 121 -16.22 -8.12 11.00
N LEU A 122 -15.02 -7.54 10.95
CA LEU A 122 -14.76 -6.29 10.23
C LEU A 122 -13.68 -6.41 9.17
N ALA A 123 -12.97 -7.54 9.10
CA ALA A 123 -11.76 -7.67 8.32
C ALA A 123 -11.96 -7.40 6.83
N TYR A 124 -12.88 -8.11 6.20
CA TYR A 124 -13.16 -8.00 4.76
C TYR A 124 -14.66 -7.82 4.56
N ARG A 125 -15.05 -6.64 4.09
CA ARG A 125 -16.47 -6.33 3.90
C ARG A 125 -16.72 -5.37 2.74
N GLU A 126 -17.92 -5.43 2.19
CA GLU A 126 -18.48 -4.45 1.26
C GLU A 126 -19.65 -3.75 1.93
N ASP A 127 -19.66 -2.43 1.97
CA ASP A 127 -20.75 -1.63 2.53
C ASP A 127 -21.95 -1.49 1.55
N SER A 128 -22.98 -0.75 1.95
CA SER A 128 -24.18 -0.50 1.13
C SER A 128 -23.88 0.30 -0.15
N ASN A 129 -22.79 1.06 -0.17
CA ASN A 129 -22.34 1.84 -1.31
C ASN A 129 -21.33 1.07 -2.19
N ARG A 130 -21.18 -0.24 -1.94
CA ARG A 130 -20.23 -1.13 -2.62
C ARG A 130 -18.76 -0.79 -2.41
N ARG A 131 -18.42 -0.01 -1.38
CA ARG A 131 -17.05 0.26 -1.01
C ARG A 131 -16.48 -0.94 -0.25
N ARG A 132 -15.25 -1.30 -0.55
CA ARG A 132 -14.56 -2.43 0.07
C ARG A 132 -13.74 -1.92 1.25
N ILE A 133 -13.82 -2.63 2.36
CA ILE A 133 -13.23 -2.21 3.61
C ILE A 133 -12.43 -3.38 4.19
N HIS A 134 -11.19 -3.10 4.59
CA HIS A 134 -10.34 -3.97 5.36
C HIS A 134 -10.03 -3.33 6.72
N ALA A 135 -10.17 -4.09 7.80
CA ALA A 135 -9.89 -3.60 9.15
C ALA A 135 -8.88 -4.49 9.88
N SER A 136 -7.84 -3.86 10.43
CA SER A 136 -6.74 -4.52 11.14
C SER A 136 -6.63 -4.04 12.57
N GLN A 137 -6.29 -4.93 13.48
CA GLN A 137 -5.98 -4.61 14.86
C GLN A 137 -4.74 -3.72 14.96
N ILE A 138 -4.80 -2.72 15.82
CA ILE A 138 -3.66 -1.85 16.16
C ILE A 138 -3.57 -1.68 17.67
N GLU A 139 -2.36 -1.36 18.13
CA GLU A 139 -2.06 -1.15 19.54
C GLU A 139 -1.89 0.36 19.85
N ALA A 140 -1.95 0.71 21.14
CA ALA A 140 -1.83 2.10 21.58
C ALA A 140 -0.46 2.71 21.27
N ASP A 141 0.59 1.86 21.22
CA ASP A 141 1.96 2.27 20.93
C ASP A 141 2.33 2.23 19.44
N ASP A 142 1.36 1.94 18.57
CA ASP A 142 1.60 1.91 17.13
C ASP A 142 1.68 3.33 16.57
N CYS A 143 2.70 3.55 15.74
CA CYS A 143 2.91 4.73 14.92
C CYS A 143 2.83 4.36 13.45
N PHE A 144 2.39 5.30 12.61
CA PHE A 144 2.16 5.07 11.19
C PHE A 144 2.85 6.13 10.36
N TYR A 145 3.70 5.72 9.42
CA TYR A 145 4.54 6.60 8.60
C TYR A 145 4.40 6.24 7.12
N GLY A 146 4.24 7.22 6.26
CA GLY A 146 4.10 7.03 4.80
C GLY A 146 2.90 7.76 4.23
N PHE A 147 2.12 7.08 3.36
CA PHE A 147 0.90 7.56 2.70
C PHE A 147 1.13 8.59 1.58
N GLY A 148 2.36 8.79 1.11
CA GLY A 148 2.69 9.83 0.13
C GLY A 148 2.75 11.23 0.75
N GLU A 149 2.24 12.23 0.05
CA GLU A 149 2.13 13.61 0.58
C GLU A 149 0.93 13.72 1.51
N LYS A 150 1.20 14.01 2.78
CA LYS A 150 0.18 14.23 3.79
C LYS A 150 0.58 15.37 4.73
N SER A 151 -0.32 16.33 4.91
CA SER A 151 -0.12 17.43 5.86
C SER A 151 -0.07 16.97 7.31
N GLY A 152 0.34 17.86 8.20
CA GLY A 152 0.37 17.66 9.64
C GLY A 152 1.54 16.81 10.13
N GLU A 153 1.37 16.16 11.27
CA GLU A 153 2.41 15.40 11.96
C GLU A 153 2.91 14.20 11.11
N ILE A 154 4.20 13.86 11.26
CA ILE A 154 4.80 12.71 10.58
C ILE A 154 4.11 11.40 10.98
N ASN A 155 3.85 11.21 12.28
CA ASN A 155 3.07 10.08 12.76
C ASN A 155 1.58 10.30 12.49
N LYS A 156 0.98 9.41 11.71
CA LYS A 156 -0.43 9.49 11.32
C LYS A 156 -1.38 8.72 12.24
N ALA A 157 -0.94 8.34 13.43
CA ALA A 157 -1.85 7.75 14.43
C ALA A 157 -3.01 8.70 14.75
N GLU A 158 -4.21 8.13 14.91
CA GLU A 158 -5.47 8.84 15.18
C GLU A 158 -5.89 9.85 14.09
N LYS A 159 -5.44 9.63 12.83
CA LYS A 159 -5.82 10.46 11.68
C LYS A 159 -6.72 9.69 10.70
N TYR A 160 -7.58 10.45 10.03
CA TYR A 160 -8.12 10.05 8.73
C TYR A 160 -7.23 10.62 7.64
N MET A 161 -7.09 9.87 6.54
CA MET A 161 -6.36 10.33 5.36
C MET A 161 -7.12 9.91 4.12
N ASN A 162 -7.34 10.87 3.24
CA ASN A 162 -8.02 10.65 1.96
C ASN A 162 -6.99 10.55 0.83
N MET A 163 -7.17 9.61 -0.07
CA MET A 163 -6.38 9.42 -1.28
C MET A 163 -7.29 9.54 -2.50
N ALA A 164 -7.62 10.77 -2.81
CA ALA A 164 -8.40 11.14 -3.98
C ALA A 164 -7.69 12.29 -4.70
N PRO A 165 -7.67 12.29 -6.04
CA PRO A 165 -7.06 13.37 -6.80
C PRO A 165 -7.77 14.70 -6.51
N GLY A 166 -6.99 15.75 -6.32
CA GLY A 166 -7.52 17.08 -6.03
C GLY A 166 -6.43 18.12 -6.13
N ASP A 167 -6.82 19.36 -6.45
CA ASP A 167 -5.92 20.49 -6.43
C ASP A 167 -6.00 21.17 -5.05
N ALA A 168 -4.92 21.08 -4.29
CA ALA A 168 -4.84 21.59 -2.93
C ALA A 168 -4.46 23.08 -2.89
N MET A 169 -5.13 23.92 -3.66
CA MET A 169 -4.91 25.36 -3.67
C MET A 169 -5.25 25.99 -2.31
N GLY A 170 -4.35 26.84 -1.81
CA GLY A 170 -4.55 27.51 -0.53
C GLY A 170 -4.50 26.57 0.67
N TYR A 171 -3.67 25.54 0.65
CA TYR A 171 -3.62 24.52 1.68
C TYR A 171 -3.06 25.01 3.02
N ASN A 172 -3.56 24.40 4.09
CA ASN A 172 -3.03 24.51 5.45
C ASN A 172 -2.10 23.30 5.72
N ALA A 173 -0.82 23.53 5.95
CA ALA A 173 0.18 22.48 6.16
C ALA A 173 -0.09 21.55 7.37
N LYS A 174 -1.01 21.91 8.27
CA LYS A 174 -1.38 21.10 9.43
C LYS A 174 -2.58 20.18 9.18
N GLU A 175 -3.47 20.54 8.25
CA GLU A 175 -4.81 19.97 8.22
C GLU A 175 -5.30 19.57 6.82
N THR A 176 -4.81 20.22 5.75
CA THR A 176 -5.33 19.95 4.41
C THR A 176 -5.02 18.51 3.99
N ASP A 177 -6.06 17.81 3.62
CA ASP A 177 -6.02 16.50 2.99
C ASP A 177 -7.20 16.44 1.99
N SER A 178 -6.96 16.19 0.76
CA SER A 178 -5.86 15.49 0.09
C SER A 178 -4.82 16.47 -0.50
N LEU A 179 -3.58 16.01 -0.66
CA LEU A 179 -2.54 16.70 -1.45
C LEU A 179 -2.37 15.98 -2.80
N TYR A 180 -1.20 16.08 -3.45
CA TYR A 180 -1.02 15.63 -4.83
C TYR A 180 -0.54 14.19 -4.99
N LYS A 181 0.29 13.67 -4.05
CA LYS A 181 0.89 12.33 -4.17
C LYS A 181 0.25 11.34 -3.22
N HIS A 182 -0.44 10.38 -3.80
CA HIS A 182 -1.16 9.33 -3.10
C HIS A 182 -0.42 8.01 -3.25
N ILE A 183 0.18 7.53 -2.15
CA ILE A 183 0.89 6.26 -2.11
C ILE A 183 0.26 5.42 -1.00
N PRO A 184 -0.56 4.42 -1.30
CA PRO A 184 -1.25 3.60 -0.30
C PRO A 184 -0.30 2.59 0.34
N PHE A 185 0.88 3.07 0.73
CA PHE A 185 1.92 2.38 1.47
C PHE A 185 2.22 3.10 2.77
N TYR A 186 2.25 2.36 3.86
CA TYR A 186 2.70 2.88 5.15
C TYR A 186 3.46 1.82 5.94
N ILE A 187 4.25 2.27 6.89
CA ILE A 187 4.94 1.43 7.87
C ILE A 187 4.28 1.64 9.22
N ARG A 188 3.81 0.53 9.83
CA ARG A 188 3.44 0.49 11.23
C ARG A 188 4.69 0.17 12.05
N LEU A 189 4.98 1.00 13.04
CA LEU A 189 6.06 0.79 14.01
C LEU A 189 5.46 0.80 15.41
N ASN A 190 5.57 -0.31 16.12
CA ASN A 190 5.23 -0.36 17.54
C ASN A 190 6.39 0.17 18.39
N ARG A 191 6.16 1.23 19.17
CA ARG A 191 7.21 1.88 19.97
C ARG A 191 7.70 1.02 21.13
N GLY A 192 6.83 0.17 21.69
CA GLY A 192 7.15 -0.73 22.78
C GLY A 192 8.07 -1.88 22.34
N THR A 193 7.64 -2.63 21.34
CA THR A 193 8.36 -3.82 20.84
C THR A 193 9.44 -3.50 19.80
N LYS A 194 9.45 -2.29 19.22
CA LYS A 194 10.28 -1.87 18.08
C LYS A 194 10.02 -2.63 16.79
N GLN A 195 8.95 -3.43 16.75
CA GLN A 195 8.56 -4.18 15.57
C GLN A 195 7.96 -3.24 14.52
N ALA A 196 8.41 -3.42 13.27
CA ALA A 196 7.91 -2.68 12.13
C ALA A 196 7.33 -3.62 11.07
N VAL A 197 6.28 -3.19 10.37
CA VAL A 197 5.65 -3.91 9.26
C VAL A 197 5.20 -2.91 8.21
N GLY A 198 5.52 -3.17 6.93
CA GLY A 198 5.01 -2.40 5.79
C GLY A 198 3.65 -2.93 5.33
N TYR A 199 2.75 -2.02 5.03
CA TYR A 199 1.44 -2.29 4.45
C TYR A 199 1.33 -1.56 3.13
N PHE A 200 1.11 -2.28 2.05
CA PHE A 200 0.90 -1.70 0.74
C PHE A 200 -0.42 -2.23 0.16
N TYR A 201 -1.40 -1.33 -0.01
CA TYR A 201 -2.66 -1.65 -0.68
C TYR A 201 -2.53 -1.34 -2.16
N HIS A 202 -2.37 -2.39 -2.96
CA HIS A 202 -2.19 -2.30 -4.40
C HIS A 202 -3.53 -2.10 -5.11
N ASN A 203 -4.03 -0.87 -5.07
CA ASN A 203 -5.26 -0.45 -5.72
C ASN A 203 -5.13 1.02 -6.14
N THR A 204 -5.57 1.36 -7.35
CA THR A 204 -5.49 2.71 -7.92
C THR A 204 -6.79 3.50 -7.80
N ALA A 205 -7.86 2.90 -7.26
CA ALA A 205 -9.11 3.60 -6.99
C ALA A 205 -8.97 4.56 -5.80
N GLU A 206 -9.86 5.53 -5.73
CA GLU A 206 -9.94 6.40 -4.56
C GLU A 206 -10.11 5.58 -3.29
N CYS A 207 -9.40 5.99 -2.26
CA CYS A 207 -9.41 5.28 -1.00
C CYS A 207 -9.20 6.21 0.19
N ASP A 208 -9.53 5.73 1.37
CA ASP A 208 -9.24 6.41 2.62
C ASP A 208 -8.72 5.45 3.69
N PHE A 209 -7.98 6.03 4.62
CA PHE A 209 -7.45 5.34 5.78
C PHE A 209 -7.95 5.97 7.07
N ASN A 210 -8.38 5.13 8.00
CA ASN A 210 -8.60 5.47 9.40
C ASN A 210 -7.51 4.80 10.24
N MET A 211 -6.64 5.58 10.84
CA MET A 211 -5.51 5.06 11.61
C MET A 211 -5.79 5.08 13.12
N GLY A 212 -6.94 4.51 13.54
CA GLY A 212 -7.34 4.43 14.93
C GLY A 212 -8.02 5.69 15.48
N ARG A 213 -8.46 6.61 14.61
CA ARG A 213 -9.27 7.76 15.01
C ARG A 213 -10.67 7.35 15.42
N GLU A 214 -11.27 6.41 14.69
CA GLU A 214 -12.54 5.81 15.05
C GLU A 214 -12.31 4.81 16.19
N LYS A 215 -13.05 4.95 17.28
CA LYS A 215 -12.98 4.08 18.45
C LYS A 215 -14.38 3.57 18.77
N ARG A 216 -14.46 2.28 19.05
CA ARG A 216 -15.71 1.62 19.45
C ARG A 216 -15.46 0.76 20.67
N ASN A 217 -16.42 0.74 21.60
CA ASN A 217 -16.29 0.01 22.87
C ASN A 217 -16.34 -1.51 22.74
N TYR A 218 -16.78 -2.04 21.58
CA TYR A 218 -17.00 -3.47 21.38
C TYR A 218 -15.83 -4.17 20.67
N TRP A 219 -14.88 -3.41 20.08
CA TRP A 219 -13.75 -3.94 19.35
C TRP A 219 -12.44 -3.38 19.88
N HIS A 220 -11.36 -4.12 19.67
CA HIS A 220 -10.00 -3.59 19.83
C HIS A 220 -9.81 -2.33 19.01
N ARG A 221 -8.81 -1.55 19.35
CA ARG A 221 -8.37 -0.46 18.46
C ARG A 221 -8.09 -1.03 17.08
N TYR A 222 -8.49 -0.33 16.06
CA TYR A 222 -8.32 -0.78 14.69
C TYR A 222 -7.95 0.37 13.75
N SER A 223 -7.20 0.02 12.72
CA SER A 223 -7.10 0.80 11.50
C SER A 223 -8.02 0.23 10.46
N SER A 224 -8.46 1.05 9.51
CA SER A 224 -9.18 0.54 8.34
C SER A 224 -8.73 1.25 7.07
N TYR A 225 -8.68 0.47 6.01
CA TYR A 225 -8.58 0.89 4.63
C TYR A 225 -9.94 0.74 3.97
N ARG A 226 -10.36 1.72 3.18
CA ARG A 226 -11.60 1.69 2.42
C ARG A 226 -11.33 2.18 1.00
N THR A 227 -11.82 1.45 0.00
CA THR A 227 -11.69 1.81 -1.41
C THR A 227 -13.04 1.81 -2.10
N ASP A 228 -13.19 2.69 -3.08
CA ASP A 228 -14.45 2.86 -3.81
C ASP A 228 -14.66 1.79 -4.89
N ALA A 229 -13.58 1.14 -5.34
CA ALA A 229 -13.63 0.10 -6.37
C ALA A 229 -12.48 -0.91 -6.24
N GLY A 230 -12.55 -1.99 -7.01
CA GLY A 230 -11.53 -3.02 -7.08
C GLY A 230 -11.54 -3.96 -5.87
N ASP A 231 -10.53 -4.78 -5.75
CA ASP A 231 -10.34 -5.73 -4.66
C ASP A 231 -9.58 -5.10 -3.47
N ILE A 232 -9.65 -5.75 -2.32
CA ILE A 232 -8.65 -5.54 -1.27
C ILE A 232 -7.41 -6.36 -1.65
N ASP A 233 -6.35 -5.70 -2.05
CA ASP A 233 -5.08 -6.32 -2.47
C ASP A 233 -3.95 -5.78 -1.60
N LEU A 234 -3.65 -6.50 -0.52
CA LEU A 234 -2.73 -6.09 0.52
C LEU A 234 -1.41 -6.86 0.41
N PHE A 235 -0.31 -6.13 0.35
CA PHE A 235 1.03 -6.67 0.58
C PHE A 235 1.47 -6.33 2.00
N LEU A 236 1.82 -7.35 2.77
CA LEU A 236 2.48 -7.23 4.06
C LEU A 236 3.97 -7.47 3.88
N ILE A 237 4.77 -6.52 4.30
CA ILE A 237 6.23 -6.51 4.11
C ILE A 237 6.88 -6.55 5.49
N ALA A 238 7.44 -7.70 5.84
CA ALA A 238 8.19 -7.88 7.08
C ALA A 238 9.64 -7.43 6.91
N GLY A 239 10.29 -7.09 8.00
CA GLY A 239 11.71 -6.75 8.01
C GLY A 239 12.21 -6.43 9.41
N PRO A 240 13.50 -6.62 9.68
CA PRO A 240 14.09 -6.32 11.00
C PRO A 240 14.14 -4.80 11.30
N SER A 241 14.02 -3.96 10.28
CA SER A 241 13.98 -2.50 10.44
C SER A 241 13.16 -1.82 9.35
N ILE A 242 12.85 -0.54 9.57
CA ILE A 242 12.18 0.32 8.58
C ILE A 242 12.98 0.37 7.27
N ARG A 243 14.31 0.39 7.33
CA ARG A 243 15.17 0.44 6.16
C ARG A 243 14.95 -0.77 5.26
N GLU A 244 15.02 -1.98 5.82
CA GLU A 244 14.82 -3.21 5.04
C GLU A 244 13.39 -3.31 4.50
N ILE A 245 12.40 -2.82 5.23
CA ILE A 245 11.02 -2.76 4.74
C ILE A 245 10.93 -1.85 3.50
N ILE A 246 11.58 -0.68 3.51
CA ILE A 246 11.62 0.23 2.36
C ILE A 246 12.39 -0.41 1.20
N GLU A 247 13.51 -1.07 1.46
CA GLU A 247 14.28 -1.80 0.44
C GLU A 247 13.41 -2.86 -0.25
N ARG A 248 12.67 -3.67 0.52
CA ARG A 248 11.74 -4.68 -0.01
C ARG A 248 10.55 -4.08 -0.75
N TYR A 249 10.00 -2.98 -0.24
CA TYR A 249 8.95 -2.24 -0.93
C TYR A 249 9.43 -1.72 -2.29
N THR A 250 10.64 -1.17 -2.35
CA THR A 250 11.22 -0.69 -3.62
C THR A 250 11.71 -1.83 -4.52
N ASP A 251 12.02 -3.01 -4.00
CA ASP A 251 12.22 -4.22 -4.82
C ASP A 251 10.90 -4.69 -5.46
N LEU A 252 9.78 -4.54 -4.74
CA LEU A 252 8.45 -4.87 -5.22
C LEU A 252 7.94 -3.88 -6.27
N THR A 253 8.17 -2.58 -6.06
CA THR A 253 7.57 -1.50 -6.87
C THR A 253 8.54 -0.79 -7.81
N GLY A 254 9.82 -1.12 -7.76
CA GLY A 254 10.88 -0.48 -8.53
C GLY A 254 11.66 0.55 -7.71
N LYS A 255 12.96 0.56 -7.93
CA LYS A 255 13.86 1.53 -7.31
C LYS A 255 13.94 2.81 -8.16
N SER A 256 14.09 3.94 -7.48
CA SER A 256 14.38 5.21 -8.17
C SER A 256 15.67 5.12 -8.96
N VAL A 257 15.67 5.72 -10.16
CA VAL A 257 16.88 5.88 -10.95
C VAL A 257 17.81 6.93 -10.30
N MET A 258 19.10 6.78 -10.51
CA MET A 258 20.05 7.82 -10.13
C MET A 258 19.85 9.03 -11.05
N LEU A 259 19.43 10.14 -10.48
CA LEU A 259 19.25 11.38 -11.23
C LEU A 259 20.60 12.02 -11.57
N PRO A 260 20.74 12.69 -12.74
CA PRO A 260 21.89 13.53 -13.01
C PRO A 260 21.92 14.71 -12.02
N LYS A 261 23.13 15.21 -11.71
CA LYS A 261 23.31 16.27 -10.70
C LYS A 261 22.45 17.52 -10.99
N ALA A 262 22.31 17.90 -12.27
CA ALA A 262 21.50 19.05 -12.69
C ALA A 262 20.02 18.91 -12.32
N ALA A 263 19.46 17.70 -12.33
CA ALA A 263 18.08 17.45 -11.91
C ALA A 263 17.84 17.60 -10.40
N LEU A 264 18.89 17.78 -9.59
CA LEU A 264 18.83 18.06 -8.16
C LEU A 264 19.01 19.54 -7.84
N GLY A 265 19.21 20.38 -8.86
CA GLY A 265 19.35 21.83 -8.75
C GLY A 265 18.00 22.55 -8.81
N TYR A 266 18.07 23.85 -8.99
CA TYR A 266 16.88 24.68 -9.14
C TYR A 266 16.27 24.49 -10.53
N LEU A 267 15.03 24.04 -10.57
CA LEU A 267 14.20 23.97 -11.77
C LEU A 267 13.09 25.01 -11.66
N GLY A 268 13.12 26.03 -12.52
CA GLY A 268 12.07 27.02 -12.61
C GLY A 268 10.78 26.42 -13.16
N SER A 269 9.64 26.90 -12.71
CA SER A 269 8.33 26.56 -13.26
C SER A 269 7.37 27.73 -13.08
N SER A 270 6.58 28.05 -14.08
CA SER A 270 5.55 29.07 -14.00
C SER A 270 4.46 28.83 -15.03
N MET A 271 3.21 29.01 -14.63
CA MET A 271 2.06 28.99 -15.54
C MET A 271 1.99 30.22 -16.44
N TYR A 272 2.73 31.28 -16.13
CA TYR A 272 2.74 32.53 -16.91
C TYR A 272 3.15 32.32 -18.38
N TYR A 273 4.19 31.52 -18.62
CA TYR A 273 4.72 31.33 -19.98
C TYR A 273 3.77 30.54 -20.89
N PRO A 274 3.13 29.45 -20.48
CA PRO A 274 2.13 28.77 -21.31
C PRO A 274 0.89 29.61 -21.64
N GLU A 275 0.60 30.63 -20.83
CA GLU A 275 -0.56 31.52 -21.01
C GLU A 275 -0.26 32.71 -21.94
N LEU A 276 0.99 32.88 -22.35
CA LEU A 276 1.37 33.92 -23.33
C LEU A 276 0.77 33.59 -24.71
N PRO A 277 0.15 34.54 -25.38
CA PRO A 277 -0.46 34.31 -26.69
C PRO A 277 0.53 33.98 -27.81
N GLU A 278 1.77 34.47 -27.68
CA GLU A 278 2.85 34.29 -28.67
C GLU A 278 4.20 34.26 -27.98
N ASN A 279 5.21 33.62 -28.62
CA ASN A 279 6.61 33.60 -28.21
C ASN A 279 6.90 33.12 -26.75
N SER A 280 6.15 32.17 -26.29
CA SER A 280 6.35 31.61 -24.92
C SER A 280 7.69 30.92 -24.73
N ASP A 281 8.24 30.32 -25.77
CA ASP A 281 9.58 29.72 -25.83
C ASP A 281 10.69 30.78 -25.71
N ASP A 282 10.59 31.88 -26.45
CA ASP A 282 11.54 32.98 -26.34
C ASP A 282 11.50 33.58 -24.92
N ALA A 283 10.33 33.79 -24.35
CA ALA A 283 10.19 34.33 -23.01
C ALA A 283 10.80 33.40 -21.92
N VAL A 284 10.76 32.08 -22.11
CA VAL A 284 11.47 31.12 -21.21
C VAL A 284 12.99 31.25 -21.40
N LEU A 285 13.48 31.41 -22.63
CA LEU A 285 14.90 31.61 -22.88
C LEU A 285 15.41 32.93 -22.28
N ASP A 286 14.63 34.01 -22.42
CA ASP A 286 14.95 35.31 -21.78
C ASP A 286 15.02 35.21 -20.26
N PHE A 287 14.11 34.44 -19.65
CA PHE A 287 14.15 34.15 -18.22
C PHE A 287 15.45 33.42 -17.82
N ILE A 288 15.85 32.41 -18.59
CA ILE A 288 17.07 31.63 -18.33
C ILE A 288 18.29 32.55 -18.47
N ASP A 289 18.36 33.38 -19.50
CA ASP A 289 19.47 34.29 -19.72
C ASP A 289 19.55 35.38 -18.64
N THR A 290 18.41 35.94 -18.23
CA THR A 290 18.34 36.87 -17.10
C THR A 290 18.86 36.23 -15.81
N THR A 291 18.48 34.99 -15.51
CA THR A 291 18.99 34.30 -14.30
C THR A 291 20.49 34.08 -14.33
N ARG A 292 21.06 33.83 -15.52
CA ARG A 292 22.50 33.70 -15.70
C ARG A 292 23.23 35.03 -15.52
N GLU A 293 22.71 36.11 -16.11
CA GLU A 293 23.25 37.47 -15.98
C GLU A 293 23.27 37.95 -14.54
N GLU A 294 22.19 37.65 -13.79
CA GLU A 294 22.08 38.02 -12.39
C GLU A 294 22.84 37.06 -11.46
N GLY A 295 23.52 36.05 -11.99
CA GLY A 295 24.29 35.05 -11.22
C GLY A 295 23.42 34.14 -10.34
N ILE A 296 22.15 33.96 -10.67
CA ILE A 296 21.25 33.06 -9.99
C ILE A 296 21.42 31.64 -10.56
N PRO A 297 21.85 30.66 -9.75
CA PRO A 297 22.03 29.30 -10.24
C PRO A 297 20.67 28.66 -10.56
N ALA A 298 20.45 28.37 -11.84
CA ALA A 298 19.29 27.62 -12.32
C ALA A 298 19.77 26.49 -13.25
N ASP A 299 19.24 25.29 -13.07
CA ASP A 299 19.63 24.09 -13.80
C ASP A 299 18.65 23.73 -14.92
N GLY A 300 17.45 24.30 -14.90
CA GLY A 300 16.46 24.09 -15.95
C GLY A 300 15.16 24.85 -15.72
N PHE A 301 14.25 24.71 -16.68
CA PHE A 301 12.88 25.21 -16.62
C PHE A 301 11.91 24.09 -17.05
N GLN A 302 10.77 23.96 -16.36
CA GLN A 302 9.74 22.96 -16.60
C GLN A 302 8.42 23.61 -17.00
#